data_d82b4e005bbf4966eb76b7b65f6bf0da
#
_entry.id   d82b4e005bbf4966eb76b7b65f6bf0da
#
_cell.length_a   1.000
_cell.length_b   1.000
_cell.length_c   1.000
_cell.angle_alpha   90.00
_cell.angle_beta   90.00
_cell.angle_gamma   90.00
#
_symmetry.space_group_name_H-M   'P 1'
#
loop_
_entity.id
_entity.type
_entity.pdbx_description
1 polymer ?
#
loop_
_entity_poly.entity_id
_entity_poly.type
_entity_poly.pdbx_seq_one_letter_code
_entity_poly.pdbx_strand_id
1 'polypeptide(L)'
;MSETPKDSGVPVLRMEAVRKTFGDSVVLRDVDLEVAPHTVTALIGASGSGKSTLLRCANLLEEIDDGAIWLDDEEITDPRADQDAVRRRIGVVFQAYNLFPHMTVLQNITLAPRRVHGVDRPEAEAHARELLDRLGLGAKADEYPDRLSGGQQQRAAIIRALAVRPRLLLLDEITAALDPELVGEVLAVVRDLKDDGMTMVLATHEMGFARDVADQVCFLDGGVVLERGTAEEVFGDPREERTRRFLRRIVEAGRL
;
A
#
# COMPACT_ATOMS: atom_id res chain seq x y z
N MET A 1 -3.08 30.64 1.52
CA MET A 1 -1.95 30.25 2.38
C MET A 1 -2.46 29.04 3.16
N SER A 2 -2.21 27.85 2.64
CA SER A 2 -2.56 26.59 3.31
C SER A 2 -1.41 26.27 4.27
N GLU A 3 -1.73 26.24 5.57
CA GLU A 3 -0.80 25.76 6.58
C GLU A 3 -0.45 24.31 6.28
N THR A 4 0.83 24.06 6.01
CA THR A 4 1.40 22.71 6.01
C THR A 4 1.18 22.12 7.41
N PRO A 5 0.62 20.91 7.57
CA PRO A 5 0.49 20.31 8.89
C PRO A 5 1.88 20.18 9.50
N LYS A 6 2.05 20.66 10.73
CA LYS A 6 3.27 20.48 11.51
C LYS A 6 3.54 18.98 11.60
N ASP A 7 4.71 18.58 11.13
CA ASP A 7 5.28 17.23 11.32
C ASP A 7 5.28 16.95 12.83
N SER A 8 4.35 16.11 13.29
CA SER A 8 4.15 15.82 14.73
C SER A 8 5.20 14.87 15.30
N GLY A 9 6.10 14.36 14.46
CA GLY A 9 7.07 13.32 14.88
C GLY A 9 6.43 11.95 15.21
N VAL A 10 5.08 11.88 15.17
CA VAL A 10 4.33 10.64 15.43
C VAL A 10 4.21 9.85 14.12
N PRO A 11 4.54 8.55 14.11
CA PRO A 11 4.35 7.71 12.93
C PRO A 11 2.87 7.62 12.55
N VAL A 12 2.57 7.60 11.25
CA VAL A 12 1.20 7.39 10.73
C VAL A 12 0.72 5.98 11.00
N LEU A 13 1.61 5.00 10.89
CA LEU A 13 1.34 3.61 11.27
C LEU A 13 2.44 3.14 12.21
N ARG A 14 2.05 2.54 13.33
CA ARG A 14 2.95 1.90 14.27
C ARG A 14 2.41 0.52 14.63
N MET A 15 3.25 -0.49 14.54
CA MET A 15 2.97 -1.86 14.92
C MET A 15 3.98 -2.28 15.96
N GLU A 16 3.53 -2.88 17.05
CA GLU A 16 4.37 -3.36 18.16
C GLU A 16 4.07 -4.82 18.44
N ALA A 17 5.10 -5.65 18.36
CA ALA A 17 5.07 -7.09 18.63
C ALA A 17 3.89 -7.83 17.95
N VAL A 18 3.55 -7.42 16.71
CA VAL A 18 2.39 -7.97 15.99
C VAL A 18 2.62 -9.44 15.67
N ARG A 19 1.71 -10.28 16.12
CA ARG A 19 1.69 -11.71 15.88
C ARG A 19 0.43 -12.14 15.15
N LYS A 20 0.60 -13.06 14.17
CA LYS A 20 -0.51 -13.66 13.42
C LYS A 20 -0.24 -15.11 13.09
N THR A 21 -1.24 -15.95 13.38
CA THR A 21 -1.20 -17.39 13.15
C THR A 21 -2.42 -17.80 12.31
N PHE A 22 -2.27 -18.76 11.43
CA PHE A 22 -3.35 -19.42 10.71
C PHE A 22 -3.28 -20.93 10.98
N GLY A 23 -4.22 -21.45 11.77
CA GLY A 23 -4.13 -22.82 12.29
C GLY A 23 -2.83 -23.00 13.09
N ASP A 24 -2.00 -23.96 12.71
CA ASP A 24 -0.71 -24.22 13.37
C ASP A 24 0.46 -23.41 12.79
N SER A 25 0.22 -22.59 11.75
CA SER A 25 1.26 -21.85 11.06
C SER A 25 1.37 -20.41 11.59
N VAL A 26 2.48 -20.06 12.23
CA VAL A 26 2.80 -18.69 12.63
C VAL A 26 3.34 -17.94 11.41
N VAL A 27 2.60 -16.92 10.95
CA VAL A 27 2.93 -16.14 9.75
C VAL A 27 3.64 -14.83 10.11
N LEU A 28 3.23 -14.16 11.19
CA LEU A 28 3.91 -12.99 11.75
C LEU A 28 4.35 -13.31 13.18
N ARG A 29 5.59 -12.92 13.53
CA ARG A 29 6.22 -13.24 14.81
C ARG A 29 6.82 -11.96 15.40
N ASP A 30 6.07 -11.33 16.31
CA ASP A 30 6.50 -10.14 17.04
C ASP A 30 7.06 -9.06 16.10
N VAL A 31 6.24 -8.66 15.10
CA VAL A 31 6.66 -7.70 14.08
C VAL A 31 6.49 -6.28 14.60
N ASP A 32 7.61 -5.53 14.57
CA ASP A 32 7.63 -4.09 14.83
C ASP A 32 7.83 -3.33 13.52
N LEU A 33 6.97 -2.33 13.27
CA LEU A 33 7.03 -1.47 12.10
C LEU A 33 6.57 -0.04 12.46
N GLU A 34 7.29 0.95 11.96
CA GLU A 34 6.89 2.36 12.03
C GLU A 34 6.96 2.97 10.64
N VAL A 35 5.93 3.75 10.29
CA VAL A 35 5.82 4.48 9.02
C VAL A 35 5.65 5.96 9.33
N ALA A 36 6.65 6.75 8.99
CA ALA A 36 6.63 8.20 9.19
C ALA A 36 5.65 8.88 8.21
N PRO A 37 5.10 10.06 8.56
CA PRO A 37 4.29 10.84 7.63
C PRO A 37 5.08 11.21 6.37
N HIS A 38 4.38 11.23 5.23
CA HIS A 38 4.96 11.62 3.94
C HIS A 38 6.15 10.76 3.47
N THR A 39 6.21 9.51 3.91
CA THR A 39 7.26 8.57 3.51
C THR A 39 6.69 7.33 2.83
N VAL A 40 7.55 6.66 2.07
CA VAL A 40 7.28 5.36 1.45
C VAL A 40 8.10 4.29 2.18
N THR A 41 7.41 3.33 2.80
CA THR A 41 8.03 2.14 3.39
C THR A 41 7.84 0.95 2.46
N ALA A 42 8.93 0.37 1.95
CA ALA A 42 8.88 -0.82 1.13
C ALA A 42 9.06 -2.09 1.99
N LEU A 43 8.13 -3.02 1.86
CA LEU A 43 8.22 -4.37 2.41
C LEU A 43 8.75 -5.30 1.32
N ILE A 44 9.96 -5.83 1.50
CA ILE A 44 10.58 -6.78 0.59
C ILE A 44 10.79 -8.14 1.28
N GLY A 45 10.97 -9.20 0.51
CA GLY A 45 11.17 -10.55 1.05
C GLY A 45 10.59 -11.61 0.12
N ALA A 46 10.91 -12.87 0.42
CA ALA A 46 10.45 -14.01 -0.36
C ALA A 46 8.90 -14.13 -0.36
N SER A 47 8.34 -14.85 -1.34
CA SER A 47 6.93 -15.23 -1.29
C SER A 47 6.64 -16.01 0.00
N GLY A 48 5.52 -15.72 0.65
CA GLY A 48 5.14 -16.33 1.93
C GLY A 48 5.89 -15.79 3.15
N SER A 49 6.68 -14.71 3.05
CA SER A 49 7.36 -14.11 4.20
C SER A 49 6.44 -13.34 5.16
N GLY A 50 5.17 -13.11 4.80
CA GLY A 50 4.19 -12.42 5.63
C GLY A 50 3.82 -11.00 5.18
N LYS A 51 4.38 -10.46 4.07
CA LYS A 51 4.15 -9.07 3.60
C LYS A 51 2.66 -8.72 3.46
N SER A 52 1.91 -9.51 2.66
CA SER A 52 0.48 -9.27 2.43
C SER A 52 -0.34 -9.46 3.70
N THR A 53 0.04 -10.40 4.59
CA THR A 53 -0.61 -10.58 5.89
C THR A 53 -0.39 -9.35 6.78
N LEU A 54 0.83 -8.79 6.80
CA LEU A 54 1.14 -7.58 7.55
C LEU A 54 0.31 -6.39 7.08
N LEU A 55 0.17 -6.21 5.75
CA LEU A 55 -0.70 -5.16 5.19
C LEU A 55 -2.18 -5.38 5.55
N ARG A 56 -2.65 -6.64 5.56
CA ARG A 56 -4.03 -6.96 5.97
C ARG A 56 -4.29 -6.75 7.45
N CYS A 57 -3.29 -6.96 8.30
CA CYS A 57 -3.39 -6.59 9.72
C CYS A 57 -3.44 -5.06 9.87
N ALA A 58 -2.65 -4.29 9.10
CA ALA A 58 -2.62 -2.83 9.16
C ALA A 58 -3.97 -2.18 8.86
N ASN A 59 -4.83 -2.79 8.03
CA ASN A 59 -6.15 -2.28 7.69
C ASN A 59 -7.30 -3.06 8.36
N LEU A 60 -6.98 -3.89 9.35
CA LEU A 60 -7.94 -4.71 10.11
C LEU A 60 -8.77 -5.68 9.24
N LEU A 61 -8.27 -6.10 8.06
CA LEU A 61 -8.84 -7.21 7.28
C LEU A 61 -8.46 -8.57 7.86
N GLU A 62 -7.35 -8.62 8.58
CA GLU A 62 -6.94 -9.77 9.40
C GLU A 62 -6.75 -9.29 10.83
N GLU A 63 -7.40 -9.94 11.77
CA GLU A 63 -7.18 -9.69 13.20
C GLU A 63 -5.82 -10.24 13.62
N ILE A 64 -5.11 -9.51 14.48
CA ILE A 64 -3.86 -9.98 15.08
C ILE A 64 -4.16 -10.90 16.26
N ASP A 65 -3.23 -11.82 16.56
CA ASP A 65 -3.39 -12.72 17.72
C ASP A 65 -2.76 -12.11 18.98
N ASP A 66 -1.73 -11.26 18.82
CA ASP A 66 -1.04 -10.54 19.91
C ASP A 66 -0.35 -9.29 19.36
N GLY A 67 0.04 -8.37 20.25
CA GLY A 67 0.63 -7.08 19.92
C GLY A 67 -0.39 -5.97 19.81
N ALA A 68 -0.01 -4.84 19.22
CA ALA A 68 -0.90 -3.70 19.02
C ALA A 68 -0.54 -2.93 17.74
N ILE A 69 -1.53 -2.25 17.16
CA ILE A 69 -1.39 -1.42 15.96
C ILE A 69 -2.02 -0.05 16.21
N TRP A 70 -1.31 1.01 15.85
CA TRP A 70 -1.79 2.39 15.94
C TRP A 70 -1.82 3.02 14.56
N LEU A 71 -2.85 3.81 14.32
CA LEU A 71 -2.97 4.72 13.19
C LEU A 71 -2.98 6.16 13.75
N ASP A 72 -1.93 6.94 13.46
CA ASP A 72 -1.62 8.17 14.18
C ASP A 72 -1.51 7.85 15.70
N ASP A 73 -2.29 8.52 16.55
CA ASP A 73 -2.29 8.30 18.01
C ASP A 73 -3.36 7.31 18.50
N GLU A 74 -4.14 6.71 17.60
CA GLU A 74 -5.24 5.80 17.94
C GLU A 74 -4.81 4.34 17.85
N GLU A 75 -4.95 3.57 18.94
CA GLU A 75 -4.78 2.12 18.92
C GLU A 75 -5.97 1.47 18.21
N ILE A 76 -5.76 1.05 16.96
CA ILE A 76 -6.81 0.51 16.09
C ILE A 76 -7.16 -0.95 16.40
N THR A 77 -6.33 -1.64 17.16
CA THR A 77 -6.54 -3.03 17.64
C THR A 77 -7.25 -3.09 18.99
N ASP A 78 -7.51 -1.96 19.65
CA ASP A 78 -8.37 -1.94 20.85
C ASP A 78 -9.77 -2.48 20.46
N PRO A 79 -10.34 -3.46 21.20
CA PRO A 79 -11.66 -4.00 20.92
C PRO A 79 -12.80 -2.97 20.90
N ARG A 80 -12.58 -1.77 21.44
CA ARG A 80 -13.54 -0.66 21.43
C ARG A 80 -13.40 0.26 20.22
N ALA A 81 -12.34 0.08 19.41
CA ALA A 81 -12.11 0.90 18.21
C ALA A 81 -13.20 0.68 17.16
N ASP A 82 -13.65 1.75 16.53
CA ASP A 82 -14.56 1.67 15.36
C ASP A 82 -13.74 1.29 14.12
N GLN A 83 -13.70 -0.01 13.83
CA GLN A 83 -12.96 -0.56 12.68
C GLN A 83 -13.38 0.06 11.34
N ASP A 84 -14.66 0.44 11.19
CA ASP A 84 -15.12 1.09 9.96
C ASP A 84 -14.61 2.53 9.86
N ALA A 85 -14.52 3.26 10.98
CA ALA A 85 -13.88 4.57 11.02
C ALA A 85 -12.38 4.50 10.68
N VAL A 86 -11.68 3.47 11.18
CA VAL A 86 -10.28 3.21 10.85
C VAL A 86 -10.11 2.92 9.35
N ARG A 87 -10.89 1.98 8.80
CA ARG A 87 -10.81 1.61 7.37
C ARG A 87 -11.11 2.77 6.42
N ARG A 88 -11.91 3.75 6.84
CA ARG A 88 -12.16 4.98 6.05
C ARG A 88 -10.91 5.84 5.86
N ARG A 89 -9.91 5.72 6.73
CA ARG A 89 -8.66 6.49 6.71
C ARG A 89 -7.54 5.77 5.96
N ILE A 90 -7.73 4.49 5.60
CA ILE A 90 -6.71 3.66 4.95
C ILE A 90 -7.18 3.27 3.55
N GLY A 91 -6.44 3.68 2.54
CA GLY A 91 -6.62 3.19 1.17
C GLY A 91 -5.87 1.88 0.98
N VAL A 92 -6.48 0.92 0.27
CA VAL A 92 -5.84 -0.35 -0.03
C VAL A 92 -5.97 -0.68 -1.50
N VAL A 93 -4.85 -1.08 -2.11
CA VAL A 93 -4.81 -1.60 -3.47
C VAL A 93 -4.21 -3.01 -3.40
N PHE A 94 -4.96 -3.98 -3.89
CA PHE A 94 -4.58 -5.38 -3.87
C PHE A 94 -3.90 -5.79 -5.18
N GLN A 95 -3.21 -6.93 -5.17
CA GLN A 95 -2.65 -7.59 -6.34
C GLN A 95 -3.72 -7.82 -7.44
N ALA A 96 -4.90 -8.30 -7.07
CA ALA A 96 -6.06 -8.32 -7.94
C ALA A 96 -6.75 -6.96 -7.90
N TYR A 97 -7.15 -6.43 -9.03
CA TYR A 97 -7.71 -5.07 -9.17
C TYR A 97 -8.98 -4.86 -8.35
N ASN A 98 -9.77 -5.91 -8.14
CA ASN A 98 -11.01 -5.93 -7.35
C ASN A 98 -12.00 -4.82 -7.74
N LEU A 99 -12.05 -4.46 -9.03
CA LEU A 99 -13.07 -3.57 -9.56
C LEU A 99 -14.41 -4.31 -9.66
N PHE A 100 -15.50 -3.62 -9.37
CA PHE A 100 -16.85 -4.17 -9.54
C PHE A 100 -17.18 -4.26 -11.04
N PRO A 101 -17.31 -5.47 -11.62
CA PRO A 101 -17.42 -5.62 -13.08
C PRO A 101 -18.72 -5.07 -13.66
N HIS A 102 -19.77 -4.93 -12.85
CA HIS A 102 -21.09 -4.39 -13.22
C HIS A 102 -21.21 -2.87 -13.05
N MET A 103 -20.12 -2.20 -12.70
CA MET A 103 -20.02 -0.75 -12.52
C MET A 103 -19.01 -0.17 -13.50
N THR A 104 -19.27 1.04 -14.01
CA THR A 104 -18.26 1.79 -14.79
C THR A 104 -17.07 2.17 -13.90
N VAL A 105 -15.98 2.61 -14.51
CA VAL A 105 -14.80 3.12 -13.79
C VAL A 105 -15.19 4.26 -12.85
N LEU A 106 -15.93 5.24 -13.33
CA LEU A 106 -16.42 6.36 -12.52
C LEU A 106 -17.28 5.89 -11.34
N GLN A 107 -18.17 4.91 -11.56
CA GLN A 107 -19.01 4.34 -10.51
C GLN A 107 -18.18 3.59 -9.46
N ASN A 108 -17.16 2.83 -9.87
CA ASN A 108 -16.22 2.16 -8.96
C ASN A 108 -15.50 3.18 -8.05
N ILE A 109 -15.03 4.28 -8.63
CA ILE A 109 -14.27 5.31 -7.90
C ILE A 109 -15.19 6.08 -6.95
N THR A 110 -16.39 6.44 -7.37
CA THR A 110 -17.31 7.27 -6.59
C THR A 110 -18.13 6.50 -5.54
N LEU A 111 -18.05 5.17 -5.53
CA LEU A 111 -18.85 4.35 -4.62
C LEU A 111 -18.59 4.65 -3.16
N ALA A 112 -17.31 4.55 -2.72
CA ALA A 112 -16.92 4.78 -1.33
C ALA A 112 -17.10 6.24 -0.90
N PRO A 113 -16.65 7.26 -1.63
CA PRO A 113 -16.92 8.66 -1.30
C PRO A 113 -18.41 8.92 -1.03
N ARG A 114 -19.30 8.39 -1.86
CA ARG A 114 -20.75 8.63 -1.72
C ARG A 114 -21.41 7.81 -0.64
N ARG A 115 -21.07 6.50 -0.52
CA ARG A 115 -21.78 5.57 0.36
C ARG A 115 -21.22 5.52 1.77
N VAL A 116 -19.91 5.77 1.91
CA VAL A 116 -19.18 5.64 3.17
C VAL A 116 -18.86 7.01 3.77
N HIS A 117 -18.47 7.98 2.91
CA HIS A 117 -18.07 9.32 3.37
C HIS A 117 -19.18 10.36 3.25
N GLY A 118 -20.34 10.02 2.67
CA GLY A 118 -21.48 10.91 2.58
C GLY A 118 -21.29 12.09 1.59
N VAL A 119 -20.27 12.02 0.73
CA VAL A 119 -20.01 13.05 -0.29
C VAL A 119 -21.15 13.03 -1.31
N ASP A 120 -21.64 14.21 -1.71
CA ASP A 120 -22.69 14.29 -2.69
C ASP A 120 -22.20 13.80 -4.08
N ARG A 121 -23.16 13.47 -4.94
CA ARG A 121 -22.83 12.88 -6.25
C ARG A 121 -22.02 13.82 -7.14
N PRO A 122 -22.40 15.10 -7.34
CA PRO A 122 -21.63 16.02 -8.18
C PRO A 122 -20.20 16.22 -7.72
N GLU A 123 -19.99 16.40 -6.42
CA GLU A 123 -18.66 16.57 -5.83
C GLU A 123 -17.80 15.30 -6.01
N ALA A 124 -18.36 14.13 -5.69
CA ALA A 124 -17.66 12.85 -5.85
C ALA A 124 -17.28 12.59 -7.32
N GLU A 125 -18.18 12.87 -8.28
CA GLU A 125 -17.91 12.70 -9.70
C GLU A 125 -16.86 13.71 -10.22
N ALA A 126 -16.91 14.97 -9.77
CA ALA A 126 -15.93 15.99 -10.15
C ALA A 126 -14.52 15.59 -9.68
N HIS A 127 -14.37 15.21 -8.40
CA HIS A 127 -13.10 14.75 -7.85
C HIS A 127 -12.60 13.46 -8.53
N ALA A 128 -13.49 12.51 -8.80
CA ALA A 128 -13.12 11.28 -9.49
C ALA A 128 -12.60 11.55 -10.92
N ARG A 129 -13.23 12.47 -11.66
CA ARG A 129 -12.79 12.86 -13.00
C ARG A 129 -11.44 13.58 -12.98
N GLU A 130 -11.21 14.46 -12.01
CA GLU A 130 -9.89 15.08 -11.79
C GLU A 130 -8.78 14.04 -11.59
N LEU A 131 -9.01 13.03 -10.73
CA LEU A 131 -8.05 11.96 -10.51
C LEU A 131 -7.86 11.08 -11.76
N LEU A 132 -8.94 10.80 -12.51
CA LEU A 132 -8.87 10.05 -13.76
C LEU A 132 -8.06 10.79 -14.82
N ASP A 133 -8.27 12.08 -15.00
CA ASP A 133 -7.54 12.91 -15.96
C ASP A 133 -6.07 12.97 -15.57
N ARG A 134 -5.77 13.23 -14.31
CA ARG A 134 -4.41 13.28 -13.77
C ARG A 134 -3.63 11.98 -14.00
N LEU A 135 -4.28 10.82 -13.84
CA LEU A 135 -3.65 9.50 -13.99
C LEU A 135 -3.89 8.87 -15.39
N GLY A 136 -4.26 9.67 -16.37
CA GLY A 136 -4.35 9.29 -17.77
C GLY A 136 -5.49 8.33 -18.12
N LEU A 137 -6.58 8.34 -17.33
CA LEU A 137 -7.76 7.51 -17.52
C LEU A 137 -9.04 8.32 -17.78
N GLY A 138 -8.97 9.63 -18.04
CA GLY A 138 -10.15 10.50 -18.22
C GLY A 138 -11.13 10.00 -19.26
N ALA A 139 -10.63 9.56 -20.44
CA ALA A 139 -11.45 8.98 -21.51
C ALA A 139 -12.09 7.62 -21.16
N LYS A 140 -11.73 7.02 -20.01
CA LYS A 140 -12.19 5.69 -19.58
C LYS A 140 -13.22 5.75 -18.46
N ALA A 141 -13.65 6.92 -18.04
CA ALA A 141 -14.57 7.12 -16.92
C ALA A 141 -15.87 6.29 -17.05
N ASP A 142 -16.44 6.24 -18.24
CA ASP A 142 -17.73 5.61 -18.51
C ASP A 142 -17.60 4.17 -19.05
N GLU A 143 -16.36 3.65 -19.17
CA GLU A 143 -16.09 2.28 -19.57
C GLU A 143 -16.25 1.30 -18.39
N TYR A 144 -16.52 0.02 -18.70
CA TYR A 144 -16.54 -1.06 -17.73
C TYR A 144 -15.14 -1.69 -17.60
N PRO A 145 -14.83 -2.36 -16.44
CA PRO A 145 -13.50 -2.94 -16.20
C PRO A 145 -13.01 -3.90 -17.29
N ASP A 146 -13.90 -4.67 -17.91
CA ASP A 146 -13.59 -5.61 -19.00
C ASP A 146 -13.10 -4.93 -20.31
N ARG A 147 -13.29 -3.61 -20.42
CA ARG A 147 -12.82 -2.79 -21.54
C ARG A 147 -11.45 -2.12 -21.27
N LEU A 148 -10.85 -2.40 -20.12
CA LEU A 148 -9.57 -1.83 -19.72
C LEU A 148 -8.46 -2.87 -19.81
N SER A 149 -7.24 -2.44 -20.20
CA SER A 149 -6.04 -3.26 -20.02
C SER A 149 -5.75 -3.50 -18.54
N GLY A 150 -4.92 -4.50 -18.21
CA GLY A 150 -4.52 -4.78 -16.83
C GLY A 150 -3.92 -3.55 -16.12
N GLY A 151 -3.01 -2.83 -16.78
CA GLY A 151 -2.44 -1.59 -16.23
C GLY A 151 -3.47 -0.48 -16.04
N GLN A 152 -4.45 -0.36 -16.94
CA GLN A 152 -5.57 0.58 -16.77
C GLN A 152 -6.48 0.18 -15.60
N GLN A 153 -6.76 -1.11 -15.42
CA GLN A 153 -7.54 -1.61 -14.28
C GLN A 153 -6.81 -1.33 -12.97
N GLN A 154 -5.49 -1.55 -12.93
CA GLN A 154 -4.68 -1.28 -11.74
C GLN A 154 -4.64 0.21 -11.41
N ARG A 155 -4.45 1.09 -12.41
CA ARG A 155 -4.55 2.55 -12.19
C ARG A 155 -5.94 2.94 -11.69
N ALA A 156 -7.02 2.39 -12.24
CA ALA A 156 -8.37 2.64 -11.75
C ALA A 156 -8.56 2.17 -10.28
N ALA A 157 -7.94 1.05 -9.88
CA ALA A 157 -7.97 0.58 -8.50
C ALA A 157 -7.20 1.53 -7.55
N ILE A 158 -6.06 2.07 -7.99
CA ILE A 158 -5.31 3.11 -7.26
C ILE A 158 -6.17 4.38 -7.12
N ILE A 159 -6.76 4.88 -8.21
CA ILE A 159 -7.64 6.05 -8.20
C ILE A 159 -8.82 5.84 -7.23
N ARG A 160 -9.42 4.67 -7.23
CA ARG A 160 -10.49 4.32 -6.30
C ARG A 160 -10.05 4.43 -4.84
N ALA A 161 -8.84 3.97 -4.52
CA ALA A 161 -8.27 4.08 -3.18
C ALA A 161 -7.96 5.54 -2.79
N LEU A 162 -7.53 6.36 -3.75
CA LEU A 162 -7.23 7.79 -3.54
C LEU A 162 -8.48 8.67 -3.41
N ALA A 163 -9.59 8.28 -4.02
CA ALA A 163 -10.82 9.08 -4.05
C ALA A 163 -11.40 9.37 -2.66
N VAL A 164 -11.05 8.60 -1.65
CA VAL A 164 -11.45 8.81 -0.26
C VAL A 164 -10.44 9.67 0.53
N ARG A 165 -9.37 10.16 -0.11
CA ARG A 165 -8.27 10.95 0.50
C ARG A 165 -7.70 10.26 1.74
N PRO A 166 -7.14 9.06 1.60
CA PRO A 166 -6.69 8.27 2.74
C PRO A 166 -5.50 8.92 3.44
N ARG A 167 -5.37 8.66 4.74
CA ARG A 167 -4.20 9.04 5.55
C ARG A 167 -2.98 8.16 5.25
N LEU A 168 -3.24 6.89 4.92
CA LEU A 168 -2.25 5.88 4.60
C LEU A 168 -2.72 5.07 3.38
N LEU A 169 -1.82 4.82 2.42
CA LEU A 169 -2.08 3.97 1.27
C LEU A 169 -1.25 2.68 1.37
N LEU A 170 -1.93 1.54 1.35
CA LEU A 170 -1.32 0.21 1.36
C LEU A 170 -1.38 -0.38 -0.05
N LEU A 171 -0.23 -0.77 -0.59
CA LEU A 171 -0.07 -1.29 -1.95
C LEU A 171 0.47 -2.73 -1.86
N ASP A 172 -0.37 -3.74 -2.14
CA ASP A 172 -0.01 -5.15 -2.02
C ASP A 172 0.27 -5.76 -3.39
N GLU A 173 1.55 -5.87 -3.76
CA GLU A 173 2.05 -6.51 -4.98
C GLU A 173 1.33 -6.04 -6.26
N ILE A 174 1.12 -4.74 -6.38
CA ILE A 174 0.27 -4.09 -7.39
C ILE A 174 0.72 -4.29 -8.85
N THR A 175 1.91 -4.84 -9.09
CA THR A 175 2.45 -5.14 -10.42
C THR A 175 2.45 -6.63 -10.75
N ALA A 176 2.19 -7.52 -9.79
CA ALA A 176 2.37 -8.95 -9.94
C ALA A 176 1.42 -9.62 -10.98
N ALA A 177 0.27 -9.00 -11.26
CA ALA A 177 -0.71 -9.47 -12.24
C ALA A 177 -0.60 -8.76 -13.60
N LEU A 178 0.45 -7.95 -13.82
CA LEU A 178 0.62 -7.15 -15.03
C LEU A 178 1.64 -7.76 -15.99
N ASP A 179 1.40 -7.52 -17.28
CA ASP A 179 2.42 -7.73 -18.29
C ASP A 179 3.60 -6.78 -18.03
N PRO A 180 4.87 -7.22 -18.23
CA PRO A 180 6.06 -6.42 -17.95
C PRO A 180 6.06 -5.03 -18.62
N GLU A 181 5.48 -4.90 -19.80
CA GLU A 181 5.36 -3.63 -20.52
C GLU A 181 4.48 -2.60 -19.80
N LEU A 182 3.51 -3.06 -18.97
CA LEU A 182 2.57 -2.22 -18.25
C LEU A 182 3.04 -1.85 -16.83
N VAL A 183 4.05 -2.56 -16.31
CA VAL A 183 4.59 -2.33 -14.95
C VAL A 183 5.06 -0.89 -14.78
N GLY A 184 5.81 -0.37 -15.77
CA GLY A 184 6.36 0.99 -15.74
C GLY A 184 5.31 2.08 -15.57
N GLU A 185 4.14 1.94 -16.21
CA GLU A 185 3.04 2.91 -16.11
C GLU A 185 2.44 2.98 -14.69
N VAL A 186 2.30 1.83 -14.03
CA VAL A 186 1.75 1.76 -12.66
C VAL A 186 2.77 2.27 -11.64
N LEU A 187 4.05 1.93 -11.83
CA LEU A 187 5.12 2.42 -10.95
C LEU A 187 5.34 3.93 -11.06
N ALA A 188 5.13 4.52 -12.26
CA ALA A 188 5.14 5.98 -12.42
C ALA A 188 4.07 6.66 -11.56
N VAL A 189 2.85 6.11 -11.51
CA VAL A 189 1.79 6.63 -10.63
C VAL A 189 2.22 6.61 -9.15
N VAL A 190 2.91 5.55 -8.69
CA VAL A 190 3.38 5.49 -7.29
C VAL A 190 4.46 6.55 -7.02
N ARG A 191 5.34 6.84 -8.00
CA ARG A 191 6.31 7.96 -7.88
C ARG A 191 5.60 9.30 -7.75
N ASP A 192 4.62 9.57 -8.62
CA ASP A 192 3.86 10.83 -8.56
C ASP A 192 3.16 10.98 -7.19
N LEU A 193 2.63 9.89 -6.63
CA LEU A 193 2.02 9.91 -5.30
C LEU A 193 3.03 10.16 -4.17
N LYS A 194 4.26 9.63 -4.30
CA LYS A 194 5.35 9.95 -3.37
C LYS A 194 5.69 11.43 -3.44
N ASP A 195 5.85 11.97 -4.63
CA ASP A 195 6.20 13.39 -4.85
C ASP A 195 5.11 14.33 -4.32
N ASP A 196 3.85 13.90 -4.32
CA ASP A 196 2.73 14.59 -3.66
C ASP A 196 2.73 14.44 -2.13
N GLY A 197 3.65 13.70 -1.55
CA GLY A 197 3.76 13.49 -0.11
C GLY A 197 2.75 12.48 0.46
N MET A 198 2.25 11.53 -0.34
CA MET A 198 1.40 10.44 0.15
C MET A 198 2.21 9.50 1.04
N THR A 199 1.68 9.19 2.23
CA THR A 199 2.25 8.15 3.09
C THR A 199 1.84 6.78 2.59
N MET A 200 2.83 5.92 2.28
CA MET A 200 2.56 4.61 1.66
C MET A 200 3.34 3.47 2.31
N VAL A 201 2.72 2.29 2.34
CA VAL A 201 3.43 1.02 2.56
C VAL A 201 3.26 0.15 1.32
N LEU A 202 4.36 -0.25 0.74
CA LEU A 202 4.43 -0.97 -0.54
C LEU A 202 5.02 -2.37 -0.34
N ALA A 203 4.24 -3.43 -0.49
CA ALA A 203 4.77 -4.79 -0.66
C ALA A 203 5.06 -5.02 -2.14
N THR A 204 6.32 -5.34 -2.50
CA THR A 204 6.72 -5.46 -3.89
C THR A 204 7.83 -6.49 -4.12
N HIS A 205 7.87 -7.02 -5.34
CA HIS A 205 8.97 -7.80 -5.90
C HIS A 205 9.82 -7.00 -6.90
N GLU A 206 9.46 -5.74 -7.16
CA GLU A 206 10.19 -4.81 -8.03
C GLU A 206 11.30 -4.11 -7.23
N MET A 207 12.46 -4.79 -7.09
CA MET A 207 13.53 -4.33 -6.19
C MET A 207 14.18 -3.03 -6.66
N GLY A 208 14.38 -2.89 -7.99
CA GLY A 208 14.89 -1.63 -8.55
C GLY A 208 13.97 -0.46 -8.23
N PHE A 209 12.64 -0.65 -8.36
CA PHE A 209 11.68 0.37 -8.01
C PHE A 209 11.67 0.67 -6.50
N ALA A 210 11.68 -0.37 -5.65
CA ALA A 210 11.74 -0.19 -4.19
C ALA A 210 12.97 0.62 -3.77
N ARG A 211 14.13 0.35 -4.38
CA ARG A 211 15.37 1.11 -4.15
C ARG A 211 15.23 2.59 -4.53
N ASP A 212 14.53 2.87 -5.65
CA ASP A 212 14.41 4.24 -6.18
C ASP A 212 13.38 5.08 -5.42
N VAL A 213 12.32 4.43 -4.87
CA VAL A 213 11.17 5.19 -4.30
C VAL A 213 11.05 5.09 -2.78
N ALA A 214 11.58 4.05 -2.14
CA ALA A 214 11.40 3.88 -0.71
C ALA A 214 12.34 4.79 0.11
N ASP A 215 11.77 5.43 1.12
CA ASP A 215 12.51 6.15 2.15
C ASP A 215 13.01 5.17 3.23
N GLN A 216 12.21 4.12 3.50
CA GLN A 216 12.55 3.01 4.38
C GLN A 216 12.29 1.68 3.68
N VAL A 217 13.16 0.72 3.88
CA VAL A 217 13.02 -0.66 3.40
C VAL A 217 13.03 -1.61 4.60
N CYS A 218 12.05 -2.51 4.64
CA CYS A 218 11.94 -3.57 5.63
C CYS A 218 12.02 -4.93 4.94
N PHE A 219 13.05 -5.71 5.25
CA PHE A 219 13.19 -7.07 4.75
C PHE A 219 12.51 -8.06 5.71
N LEU A 220 11.44 -8.71 5.21
CA LEU A 220 10.72 -9.75 5.94
C LEU A 220 11.24 -11.13 5.56
N ASP A 221 11.64 -11.92 6.57
CA ASP A 221 12.01 -13.32 6.41
C ASP A 221 11.46 -14.15 7.58
N GLY A 222 10.76 -15.25 7.29
CA GLY A 222 10.20 -16.12 8.31
C GLY A 222 9.21 -15.48 9.29
N GLY A 223 8.50 -14.45 8.85
CA GLY A 223 7.48 -13.75 9.65
C GLY A 223 8.02 -12.68 10.59
N VAL A 224 9.29 -12.28 10.45
CA VAL A 224 9.90 -11.17 11.22
C VAL A 224 10.43 -10.10 10.28
N VAL A 225 10.49 -8.85 10.72
CA VAL A 225 11.28 -7.81 10.06
C VAL A 225 12.73 -8.03 10.49
N LEU A 226 13.49 -8.76 9.65
CA LEU A 226 14.87 -9.15 9.95
C LEU A 226 15.84 -7.98 9.81
N GLU A 227 15.59 -7.10 8.86
CA GLU A 227 16.41 -5.92 8.62
C GLU A 227 15.56 -4.72 8.21
N ARG A 228 15.91 -3.55 8.73
CA ARG A 228 15.26 -2.28 8.44
C ARG A 228 16.32 -1.18 8.30
N GLY A 229 16.15 -0.33 7.29
CA GLY A 229 17.04 0.80 7.05
C GLY A 229 16.57 1.65 5.87
N THR A 230 17.38 2.62 5.47
CA THR A 230 17.17 3.34 4.21
C THR A 230 17.35 2.42 3.02
N ALA A 231 16.85 2.82 1.85
CA ALA A 231 17.06 2.06 0.62
C ALA A 231 18.58 1.87 0.34
N GLU A 232 19.40 2.89 0.58
CA GLU A 232 20.86 2.81 0.40
C GLU A 232 21.50 1.77 1.33
N GLU A 233 21.12 1.74 2.61
CA GLU A 233 21.63 0.76 3.58
C GLU A 233 21.25 -0.67 3.20
N VAL A 234 19.95 -0.93 2.99
CA VAL A 234 19.45 -2.30 2.77
C VAL A 234 19.86 -2.86 1.43
N PHE A 235 19.85 -2.06 0.35
CA PHE A 235 20.23 -2.54 -0.99
C PHE A 235 21.72 -2.44 -1.27
N GLY A 236 22.46 -1.51 -0.62
CA GLY A 236 23.88 -1.27 -0.86
C GLY A 236 24.79 -2.08 0.05
N ASP A 237 24.55 -2.05 1.37
CA ASP A 237 25.37 -2.73 2.37
C ASP A 237 24.52 -3.38 3.47
N PRO A 238 23.74 -4.41 3.14
CA PRO A 238 22.87 -5.08 4.11
C PRO A 238 23.68 -5.73 5.23
N ARG A 239 23.23 -5.54 6.48
CA ARG A 239 23.90 -6.05 7.70
C ARG A 239 23.65 -7.53 7.91
N GLU A 240 22.44 -8.00 7.57
CA GLU A 240 22.00 -9.37 7.78
C GLU A 240 22.44 -10.30 6.64
N GLU A 241 23.02 -11.45 6.96
CA GLU A 241 23.44 -12.45 5.96
C GLU A 241 22.28 -12.96 5.12
N ARG A 242 21.09 -13.05 5.69
CA ARG A 242 19.86 -13.47 4.97
C ARG A 242 19.44 -12.43 3.93
N THR A 243 19.53 -11.13 4.27
CA THR A 243 19.26 -10.03 3.34
C THR A 243 20.26 -10.05 2.20
N ARG A 244 21.57 -10.16 2.49
CA ARG A 244 22.64 -10.28 1.47
C ARG A 244 22.38 -11.44 0.50
N ARG A 245 22.02 -12.60 1.04
CA ARG A 245 21.74 -13.80 0.23
C ARG A 245 20.49 -13.62 -0.62
N PHE A 246 19.44 -12.99 -0.09
CA PHE A 246 18.21 -12.68 -0.83
C PHE A 246 18.50 -11.74 -1.98
N LEU A 247 19.16 -10.61 -1.73
CA LEU A 247 19.47 -9.59 -2.74
C LEU A 247 20.42 -10.12 -3.82
N ARG A 248 21.44 -10.91 -3.45
CA ARG A 248 22.33 -11.57 -4.43
C ARG A 248 21.56 -12.39 -5.46
N ARG A 249 20.59 -13.19 -5.02
CA ARG A 249 19.73 -13.97 -5.93
C ARG A 249 18.90 -13.10 -6.88
N ILE A 250 18.46 -11.92 -6.39
CA ILE A 250 17.72 -10.96 -7.20
C ILE A 250 18.62 -10.33 -8.28
N VAL A 251 19.84 -9.96 -7.91
CA VAL A 251 20.86 -9.45 -8.85
C VAL A 251 21.21 -10.50 -9.91
N GLU A 252 21.48 -11.75 -9.49
CA GLU A 252 21.77 -12.88 -10.39
C GLU A 252 20.62 -13.18 -11.37
N ALA A 253 19.36 -12.90 -10.96
CA ALA A 253 18.18 -13.04 -11.80
C ALA A 253 17.90 -11.79 -12.68
N GLY A 254 18.76 -10.76 -12.65
CA GLY A 254 18.60 -9.52 -13.42
C GLY A 254 17.40 -8.66 -13.02
N ARG A 255 17.00 -8.69 -11.74
CA ARG A 255 15.82 -7.98 -11.20
C ARG A 255 16.17 -6.81 -10.26
N LEU A 256 17.42 -6.36 -10.26
CA LEU A 256 17.90 -5.20 -9.48
C LEU A 256 18.69 -4.23 -10.36
#